data_e102be0eab71569b8f17686a6b13a462
#
_entry.id   e102be0eab71569b8f17686a6b13a462
#
_cell.length_a   1.000
_cell.length_b   1.000
_cell.length_c   1.000
_cell.angle_alpha   90.00
_cell.angle_beta   90.00
_cell.angle_gamma   90.00
#
_symmetry.space_group_name_H-M   'P 1'
#
loop_
_entity.id
_entity.type
_entity.pdbx_description
1 polymer ?
#
loop_
_entity_poly.entity_id
_entity_poly.type
_entity_poly.pdbx_seq_one_letter_code
_entity_poly.pdbx_strand_id
1 'polypeptide(L)'
;LGPSGTGKTHVALGLGLAACQKGMPVSFVTAASLVHELMEARDEKRLLRLQRQLAKVKLLIIDELGFVPLSKTGAELLFELISQRYERGSTLITSNLPFEEWTETFGTERLTGALLDRLTHHVSILEMNGESYRLNQSRARLVNPST
;
A
#
# COMPACT_ATOMS: atom_id res chain seq x y z
N LEU A 1 1.03 3.85 8.88
CA LEU A 1 2.42 4.28 8.72
C LEU A 1 3.27 3.77 9.88
N GLY A 2 4.56 3.62 9.66
CA GLY A 2 5.49 3.27 10.72
C GLY A 2 6.70 2.49 10.22
N PRO A 3 7.76 2.38 11.04
CA PRO A 3 8.96 1.67 10.66
C PRO A 3 8.72 0.18 10.40
N SER A 4 9.68 -0.45 9.74
CA SER A 4 9.61 -1.87 9.40
C SER A 4 9.47 -2.75 10.64
N GLY A 5 8.66 -3.80 10.55
CA GLY A 5 8.49 -4.79 11.63
C GLY A 5 7.55 -4.39 12.76
N THR A 6 6.75 -3.33 12.60
CA THR A 6 5.79 -2.85 13.63
C THR A 6 4.39 -3.49 13.52
N GLY A 7 4.21 -4.47 12.65
CA GLY A 7 2.95 -5.20 12.52
C GLY A 7 1.94 -4.62 11.53
N LYS A 8 2.34 -3.67 10.68
CA LYS A 8 1.45 -3.05 9.68
C LYS A 8 0.79 -4.06 8.75
N THR A 9 1.58 -4.98 8.19
CA THR A 9 1.09 -6.04 7.30
C THR A 9 0.14 -6.99 8.03
N HIS A 10 0.40 -7.32 9.27
CA HIS A 10 -0.50 -8.14 10.09
C HIS A 10 -1.86 -7.47 10.30
N VAL A 11 -1.87 -6.18 10.61
CA VAL A 11 -3.12 -5.40 10.75
C VAL A 11 -3.87 -5.36 9.43
N ALA A 12 -3.17 -5.11 8.32
CA ALA A 12 -3.76 -5.09 6.99
C ALA A 12 -4.37 -6.44 6.60
N LEU A 13 -3.66 -7.54 6.85
CA LEU A 13 -4.16 -8.91 6.60
C LEU A 13 -5.36 -9.24 7.49
N GLY A 14 -5.36 -8.83 8.75
CA GLY A 14 -6.47 -9.01 9.67
C GLY A 14 -7.74 -8.29 9.20
N LEU A 15 -7.62 -7.06 8.73
CA LEU A 15 -8.73 -6.31 8.15
C LEU A 15 -9.23 -6.92 6.85
N GLY A 16 -8.32 -7.39 5.99
CA GLY A 16 -8.66 -8.11 4.76
C GLY A 16 -9.44 -9.40 5.05
N LEU A 17 -9.00 -10.18 6.02
CA LEU A 17 -9.70 -11.40 6.44
C LEU A 17 -11.10 -11.08 6.99
N ALA A 18 -11.23 -10.07 7.82
CA ALA A 18 -12.52 -9.64 8.36
C ALA A 18 -13.48 -9.21 7.25
N ALA A 19 -13.00 -8.49 6.24
CA ALA A 19 -13.79 -8.12 5.07
C ALA A 19 -14.21 -9.34 4.24
N CYS A 20 -13.30 -10.30 4.02
CA CYS A 20 -13.62 -11.56 3.34
C CYS A 20 -14.70 -12.37 4.09
N GLN A 21 -14.64 -12.41 5.41
CA GLN A 21 -15.64 -13.10 6.23
C GLN A 21 -17.03 -12.46 6.11
N LYS A 22 -17.10 -11.19 5.75
CA LYS A 22 -18.35 -10.48 5.43
C LYS A 22 -18.77 -10.61 3.96
N GLY A 23 -18.08 -11.40 3.17
CA GLY A 23 -18.38 -11.60 1.74
C GLY A 23 -17.95 -10.45 0.83
N MET A 24 -17.09 -9.55 1.29
CA MET A 24 -16.59 -8.45 0.46
C MET A 24 -15.43 -8.92 -0.43
N PRO A 25 -15.40 -8.56 -1.73
CA PRO A 25 -14.23 -8.77 -2.57
C PRO A 25 -13.03 -7.95 -2.06
N VAL A 26 -11.94 -8.65 -1.72
CA VAL A 26 -10.70 -8.07 -1.21
C VAL A 26 -9.55 -8.43 -2.12
N SER A 27 -8.67 -7.48 -2.40
CA SER A 27 -7.39 -7.73 -3.07
C SER A 27 -6.25 -7.22 -2.21
N PHE A 28 -5.22 -8.04 -2.06
CA PHE A 28 -3.99 -7.71 -1.37
C PHE A 28 -2.83 -7.74 -2.37
N VAL A 29 -2.09 -6.64 -2.47
CA VAL A 29 -0.97 -6.49 -3.41
C VAL A 29 0.08 -5.56 -2.83
N THR A 30 1.36 -5.80 -3.13
CA THR A 30 2.40 -4.82 -2.82
C THR A 30 2.34 -3.65 -3.80
N ALA A 31 2.77 -2.47 -3.37
CA ALA A 31 2.81 -1.30 -4.25
C ALA A 31 3.69 -1.56 -5.49
N ALA A 32 4.84 -2.19 -5.31
CA ALA A 32 5.75 -2.51 -6.42
C ALA A 32 5.10 -3.44 -7.45
N SER A 33 4.44 -4.51 -7.01
CA SER A 33 3.74 -5.45 -7.89
C SER A 33 2.57 -4.80 -8.62
N LEU A 34 1.80 -3.97 -7.92
CA LEU A 34 0.66 -3.27 -8.51
C LEU A 34 1.11 -2.29 -9.61
N VAL A 35 2.15 -1.51 -9.35
CA VAL A 35 2.71 -0.57 -10.33
C VAL A 35 3.26 -1.31 -11.54
N HIS A 36 3.97 -2.41 -11.32
CA HIS A 36 4.47 -3.25 -12.42
C HIS A 36 3.33 -3.76 -13.29
N GLU A 37 2.27 -4.26 -12.70
CA GLU A 37 1.09 -4.74 -13.41
C GLU A 37 0.37 -3.63 -14.18
N LEU A 38 0.24 -2.43 -13.58
CA LEU A 38 -0.35 -1.27 -14.26
C LEU A 38 0.46 -0.83 -15.47
N MET A 39 1.79 -0.79 -15.35
CA MET A 39 2.68 -0.42 -16.45
C MET A 39 2.64 -1.46 -17.58
N GLU A 40 2.66 -2.73 -17.27
CA GLU A 40 2.55 -3.82 -18.22
C GLU A 40 1.19 -3.80 -18.94
N ALA A 41 0.10 -3.61 -18.21
CA ALA A 41 -1.23 -3.50 -18.77
C ALA A 41 -1.38 -2.30 -19.73
N ARG A 42 -0.75 -1.17 -19.39
CA ARG A 42 -0.71 0.00 -20.28
C ARG A 42 0.03 -0.31 -21.58
N ASP A 43 1.20 -0.93 -21.50
CA ASP A 43 2.03 -1.25 -22.68
C ASP A 43 1.34 -2.28 -23.58
N GLU A 44 0.59 -3.20 -23.01
CA GLU A 44 -0.21 -4.20 -23.73
C GLU A 44 -1.62 -3.73 -24.12
N LYS A 45 -1.93 -2.44 -23.93
CA LYS A 45 -3.24 -1.82 -24.25
C LYS A 45 -4.43 -2.49 -23.54
N ARG A 46 -4.23 -3.01 -22.33
CA ARG A 46 -5.26 -3.62 -21.49
C ARG A 46 -5.48 -2.90 -20.15
N LEU A 47 -4.97 -1.67 -20.03
CA LEU A 47 -5.04 -0.90 -18.78
C LEU A 47 -6.49 -0.66 -18.34
N LEU A 48 -7.37 -0.31 -19.26
CA LEU A 48 -8.77 -0.05 -18.96
C LEU A 48 -9.48 -1.30 -18.42
N ARG A 49 -9.13 -2.47 -18.93
CA ARG A 49 -9.65 -3.76 -18.44
C ARG A 49 -9.18 -4.02 -17.01
N LEU A 50 -7.90 -3.79 -16.72
CA LEU A 50 -7.35 -3.94 -15.37
C LEU A 50 -8.01 -2.96 -14.40
N GLN A 51 -8.17 -1.71 -14.78
CA GLN A 51 -8.84 -0.70 -13.96
C GLN A 51 -10.28 -1.10 -13.63
N ARG A 52 -11.01 -1.67 -14.59
CA ARG A 52 -12.37 -2.18 -14.38
C ARG A 52 -12.40 -3.37 -13.41
N GLN A 53 -11.42 -4.26 -13.49
CA GLN A 53 -11.29 -5.38 -12.55
C GLN A 53 -11.04 -4.88 -11.13
N LEU A 54 -10.12 -3.94 -10.96
CA LEU A 54 -9.81 -3.33 -9.66
C LEU A 54 -10.97 -2.50 -9.09
N ALA A 55 -11.79 -1.90 -9.95
CA ALA A 55 -12.98 -1.16 -9.51
C ALA A 55 -14.04 -2.04 -8.83
N LYS A 56 -14.05 -3.33 -9.12
CA LYS A 56 -14.97 -4.31 -8.49
C LYS A 56 -14.51 -4.74 -7.09
N VAL A 57 -13.28 -4.48 -6.72
CA VAL A 57 -12.72 -4.82 -5.41
C VAL A 57 -13.26 -3.84 -4.38
N LYS A 58 -13.85 -4.34 -3.31
CA LYS A 58 -14.41 -3.50 -2.24
C LYS A 58 -13.34 -2.99 -1.28
N LEU A 59 -12.33 -3.80 -1.00
CA LEU A 59 -11.16 -3.42 -0.22
C LEU A 59 -9.90 -3.77 -0.99
N LEU A 60 -9.16 -2.75 -1.39
CA LEU A 60 -7.83 -2.89 -1.99
C LEU A 60 -6.78 -2.58 -0.93
N ILE A 61 -5.92 -3.54 -0.65
CA ILE A 61 -4.81 -3.38 0.29
C ILE A 61 -3.53 -3.25 -0.54
N ILE A 62 -2.89 -2.08 -0.44
CA ILE A 62 -1.62 -1.77 -1.08
C ILE A 62 -0.56 -1.76 0.01
N ASP A 63 0.26 -2.80 0.04
CA ASP A 63 1.29 -3.01 1.06
C ASP A 63 2.65 -2.49 0.61
N GLU A 64 3.46 -2.07 1.57
CA GLU A 64 4.86 -1.66 1.37
C GLU A 64 5.05 -0.48 0.39
N LEU A 65 4.16 0.51 0.41
CA LEU A 65 4.38 1.73 -0.36
C LEU A 65 5.61 2.47 0.17
N GLY A 66 6.50 2.84 -0.76
CA GLY A 66 7.75 3.53 -0.43
C GLY A 66 8.94 2.60 -0.17
N PHE A 67 8.75 1.28 -0.17
CA PHE A 67 9.85 0.32 -0.04
C PHE A 67 10.80 0.38 -1.25
N VAL A 68 10.23 0.61 -2.43
CA VAL A 68 10.98 0.83 -3.69
C VAL A 68 10.51 2.14 -4.30
N PRO A 69 11.42 3.02 -4.77
CA PRO A 69 11.05 4.22 -5.51
C PRO A 69 10.28 3.86 -6.78
N LEU A 70 9.24 4.64 -7.09
CA LEU A 70 8.45 4.45 -8.29
C LEU A 70 9.00 5.30 -9.45
N SER A 71 8.88 4.79 -10.68
CA SER A 71 9.10 5.61 -11.87
C SER A 71 8.01 6.70 -11.96
N LYS A 72 8.27 7.77 -12.69
CA LYS A 72 7.28 8.83 -12.93
C LYS A 72 5.96 8.27 -13.46
N THR A 73 6.04 7.41 -14.47
CA THR A 73 4.86 6.77 -15.07
C THR A 73 4.15 5.86 -14.06
N GLY A 74 4.90 5.07 -13.30
CA GLY A 74 4.34 4.20 -12.27
C GLY A 74 3.62 4.99 -11.18
N ALA A 75 4.19 6.09 -10.73
CA ALA A 75 3.58 6.97 -9.75
C ALA A 75 2.28 7.60 -10.26
N GLU A 76 2.26 8.05 -11.51
CA GLU A 76 1.07 8.61 -12.17
C GLU A 76 -0.06 7.58 -12.30
N LEU A 77 0.26 6.35 -12.69
CA LEU A 77 -0.70 5.25 -12.81
C LEU A 77 -1.29 4.87 -11.44
N LEU A 78 -0.46 4.81 -10.42
CA LEU A 78 -0.91 4.51 -9.06
C LEU A 78 -1.82 5.64 -8.53
N PHE A 79 -1.44 6.88 -8.74
CA PHE A 79 -2.26 8.04 -8.38
C PHE A 79 -3.62 8.01 -9.08
N GLU A 80 -3.67 7.71 -10.36
CA GLU A 80 -4.91 7.58 -11.13
C GLU A 80 -5.81 6.48 -10.55
N LEU A 81 -5.24 5.32 -10.24
CA LEU A 81 -5.98 4.22 -9.62
C LEU A 81 -6.59 4.62 -8.28
N ILE A 82 -5.81 5.22 -7.40
CA ILE A 82 -6.28 5.66 -6.08
C ILE A 82 -7.37 6.73 -6.24
N SER A 83 -7.21 7.66 -7.19
CA SER A 83 -8.20 8.68 -7.48
C SER A 83 -9.52 8.10 -8.01
N GLN A 84 -9.46 7.07 -8.84
CA GLN A 84 -10.65 6.36 -9.33
C GLN A 84 -11.39 5.62 -8.22
N ARG A 85 -10.66 5.16 -7.20
CA ARG A 85 -11.26 4.47 -6.05
C ARG A 85 -11.82 5.45 -5.00
N TYR A 86 -11.46 6.71 -5.08
CA TYR A 86 -11.92 7.72 -4.14
C TYR A 86 -13.45 7.76 -4.07
N GLU A 87 -14.01 7.63 -2.86
CA GLU A 87 -15.45 7.54 -2.57
C GLU A 87 -16.22 6.36 -3.22
N ARG A 88 -15.53 5.42 -3.88
CA ARG A 88 -16.16 4.28 -4.54
C ARG A 88 -15.85 2.94 -3.89
N GLY A 89 -14.67 2.81 -3.32
CA GLY A 89 -14.21 1.61 -2.65
C GLY A 89 -13.20 1.96 -1.57
N SER A 90 -13.00 1.05 -0.63
CA SER A 90 -12.02 1.23 0.43
C SER A 90 -10.62 0.87 -0.05
N THR A 91 -9.66 1.71 0.28
CA THR A 91 -8.25 1.47 0.01
C THR A 91 -7.46 1.58 1.31
N LEU A 92 -6.69 0.55 1.62
CA LEU A 92 -5.78 0.54 2.75
C LEU A 92 -4.36 0.52 2.24
N ILE A 93 -3.54 1.44 2.73
CA ILE A 93 -2.15 1.56 2.31
C ILE A 93 -1.26 1.40 3.54
N THR A 94 -0.28 0.51 3.46
CA THR A 94 0.80 0.46 4.43
C THR A 94 2.06 1.08 3.86
N SER A 95 2.79 1.81 4.68
CA SER A 95 4.05 2.43 4.29
C SER A 95 5.02 2.48 5.47
N ASN A 96 6.29 2.28 5.19
CA ASN A 96 7.36 2.49 6.16
C ASN A 96 7.86 3.94 6.17
N LEU A 97 7.34 4.78 5.27
CA LEU A 97 7.72 6.18 5.16
C LEU A 97 6.65 7.10 5.77
N PRO A 98 7.03 8.13 6.53
CA PRO A 98 6.12 9.21 6.88
C PRO A 98 5.72 9.99 5.63
N PHE A 99 4.62 10.74 5.69
CA PHE A 99 4.10 11.48 4.54
C PHE A 99 5.11 12.47 3.95
N GLU A 100 5.97 13.05 4.78
CA GLU A 100 6.99 14.00 4.37
C GLU A 100 8.01 13.41 3.39
N GLU A 101 8.22 12.09 3.45
CA GLU A 101 9.15 11.37 2.59
C GLU A 101 8.49 10.77 1.34
N TRP A 102 7.18 10.91 1.20
CA TRP A 102 6.47 10.35 0.03
C TRP A 102 6.83 11.05 -1.28
N THR A 103 7.31 12.28 -1.22
CA THR A 103 7.78 13.01 -2.42
C THR A 103 8.90 12.27 -3.13
N GLU A 104 9.81 11.63 -2.40
CA GLU A 104 10.88 10.80 -3.00
C GLU A 104 10.31 9.59 -3.74
N THR A 105 9.23 9.00 -3.22
CA THR A 105 8.56 7.86 -3.84
C THR A 105 7.82 8.25 -5.12
N PHE A 106 7.09 9.37 -5.10
CA PHE A 106 6.28 9.83 -6.23
C PHE A 106 7.02 10.78 -7.19
N GLY A 107 8.21 11.24 -6.82
CA GLY A 107 9.11 12.01 -7.68
C GLY A 107 8.75 13.48 -7.88
N THR A 108 7.56 13.94 -7.48
CA THR A 108 7.18 15.35 -7.55
C THR A 108 6.35 15.76 -6.34
N GLU A 109 6.55 17.00 -5.86
CA GLU A 109 5.73 17.57 -4.78
C GLU A 109 4.26 17.74 -5.19
N ARG A 110 4.02 18.09 -6.44
CA ARG A 110 2.67 18.25 -6.97
C ARG A 110 1.87 16.97 -6.94
N LEU A 111 2.46 15.86 -7.43
CA LEU A 111 1.80 14.55 -7.43
C LEU A 111 1.60 14.04 -6.01
N THR A 112 2.61 14.18 -5.17
CA THR A 112 2.54 13.79 -3.75
C THR A 112 1.47 14.58 -3.01
N GLY A 113 1.42 15.90 -3.18
CA GLY A 113 0.42 16.75 -2.58
C GLY A 113 -1.00 16.40 -3.01
N ALA A 114 -1.21 16.16 -4.30
CA ALA A 114 -2.51 15.75 -4.84
C ALA A 114 -2.95 14.38 -4.29
N LEU A 115 -2.02 13.42 -4.18
CA LEU A 115 -2.29 12.11 -3.61
C LEU A 115 -2.65 12.19 -2.13
N LEU A 116 -1.87 12.93 -1.35
CA LEU A 116 -2.13 13.14 0.07
C LEU A 116 -3.46 13.83 0.31
N ASP A 117 -3.81 14.82 -0.49
CA ASP A 117 -5.11 15.48 -0.44
C ASP A 117 -6.27 14.49 -0.64
N ARG A 118 -6.15 13.63 -1.63
CA ARG A 118 -7.13 12.55 -1.86
C ARG A 118 -7.20 11.54 -0.71
N LEU A 119 -6.05 11.09 -0.22
CA LEU A 119 -5.99 10.10 0.85
C LEU A 119 -6.46 10.66 2.19
N THR A 120 -6.17 11.93 2.48
CA THR A 120 -6.44 12.53 3.80
C THR A 120 -7.83 13.13 3.93
N HIS A 121 -8.63 13.17 2.88
CA HIS A 121 -9.97 13.76 2.94
C HIS A 121 -10.94 12.95 3.82
N HIS A 122 -10.91 11.63 3.73
CA HIS A 122 -11.69 10.72 4.56
C HIS A 122 -10.82 9.54 5.02
N VAL A 123 -9.82 9.81 5.86
CA VAL A 123 -8.84 8.79 6.20
C VAL A 123 -8.74 8.56 7.70
N SER A 124 -8.50 7.30 8.05
CA SER A 124 -8.00 6.92 9.37
C SER A 124 -6.50 6.62 9.26
N ILE A 125 -5.68 7.45 9.91
CA ILE A 125 -4.23 7.28 9.91
C ILE A 125 -3.83 6.57 11.19
N LEU A 126 -3.17 5.42 11.05
CA LEU A 126 -2.54 4.70 12.16
C LEU A 126 -1.03 4.83 12.04
N GLU A 127 -0.41 5.40 13.05
CA GLU A 127 1.04 5.42 13.19
C GLU A 127 1.47 4.32 14.16
N MET A 128 2.28 3.40 13.66
CA MET A 128 2.76 2.25 14.42
C MET A 128 4.25 2.44 14.70
N ASN A 129 4.54 3.15 15.78
CA ASN A 129 5.88 3.46 16.22
C ASN A 129 6.27 2.50 17.34
N GLY A 130 7.26 1.65 17.10
CA GLY A 130 7.73 0.68 18.08
C GLY A 130 8.99 -0.03 17.60
N GLU A 131 9.54 -0.88 18.45
CA GLU A 131 10.65 -1.72 18.05
C GLU A 131 10.19 -2.82 17.09
N SER A 132 11.07 -3.16 16.16
CA SER A 132 10.78 -4.23 15.21
C SER A 132 10.65 -5.58 15.91
N TYR A 133 9.49 -6.17 15.84
CA TYR A 133 9.25 -7.52 16.36
C TYR A 133 10.18 -8.56 15.71
N ARG A 134 10.44 -8.43 14.42
CA ARG A 134 11.36 -9.33 13.70
C ARG A 134 12.79 -9.23 14.20
N LEU A 135 13.27 -8.01 14.48
CA LEU A 135 14.60 -7.80 15.05
C LEU A 135 14.69 -8.36 16.46
N ASN A 136 13.65 -8.18 17.26
CA ASN A 136 13.60 -8.70 18.62
C ASN A 136 13.58 -10.24 18.63
N GLN A 137 12.84 -10.87 17.73
CA GLN A 137 12.89 -12.33 17.56
C GLN A 137 14.27 -12.83 17.11
N SER A 138 14.91 -12.14 16.17
CA SER A 138 16.24 -12.51 15.70
C SER A 138 17.28 -12.37 16.79
N ARG A 139 17.22 -11.30 17.60
CA ARG A 139 18.08 -11.12 18.78
C ARG A 139 17.86 -12.20 19.84
N ALA A 140 16.61 -12.54 20.11
CA ALA A 140 16.28 -13.61 21.05
C ALA A 140 16.82 -14.98 20.60
N ARG A 141 16.79 -15.27 19.29
CA ARG A 141 17.37 -16.51 18.73
C ARG A 141 18.90 -16.53 18.80
N LEU A 142 19.55 -15.38 18.70
CA LEU A 142 21.01 -15.27 18.85
C LEU A 142 21.47 -15.43 20.30
N VAL A 143 20.65 -14.96 21.25
CA VAL A 143 20.95 -15.07 22.69
C VAL A 143 20.65 -16.48 23.21
N ASN A 144 19.67 -17.16 22.65
CA ASN A 144 19.34 -18.57 22.95
C ASN A 144 19.48 -19.42 21.68
N PRO A 145 20.70 -19.79 21.28
CA PRO A 145 20.89 -20.78 20.22
C PRO A 145 20.55 -22.16 20.78
N SER A 146 19.31 -22.35 21.16
CA SER A 146 18.91 -23.64 21.66
C SER A 146 18.37 -24.49 20.55
N THR A 147 19.11 -25.53 20.39
CA THR A 147 18.56 -26.84 20.05
C THR A 147 17.81 -26.93 18.76
#